data_3a016c71e75fe4504627d5abbc620fdb
#
_entry.id   3a016c71e75fe4504627d5abbc620fdb
#
_cell.length_a   1.000
_cell.length_b   1.000
_cell.length_c   1.000
_cell.angle_alpha   90.00
_cell.angle_beta   90.00
_cell.angle_gamma   90.00
#
_symmetry.space_group_name_H-M   'P 1'
#
loop_
_entity.id
_entity.type
_entity.pdbx_description
1 polymer ?
#
loop_
_entity_poly.entity_id
_entity_poly.type
_entity_poly.pdbx_seq_one_letter_code
_entity_poly.pdbx_strand_id
1 'polypeptide(L)'
;ILCDLPYGTTACKWDSVIPFEPLWKQYERIIKDNGAIVLFSSQPFTTDLINSNRNIFKYEIIWDKIGGSNFQLAKVQPLKRHENILVFGKMKVVYNPQMKLREKPKDYSNSSYDALKNGMHFNSNDFESAKKIRTEKYPDTIIEISGQSKECNNVNRVHSTQKPIELMEYLIKTYTNEGETV
;
A
#
# COMPACT_ATOMS: atom_id res chain seq x y z
N ILE A 1 4.74 10.69 5.74
CA ILE A 1 5.96 9.92 6.08
C ILE A 1 5.90 8.62 5.29
N LEU A 2 6.94 8.31 4.54
CA LEU A 2 7.11 7.05 3.82
C LEU A 2 8.48 6.48 4.20
N CYS A 3 8.52 5.29 4.83
CA CYS A 3 9.75 4.76 5.40
C CYS A 3 9.86 3.24 5.28
N ASP A 4 11.09 2.77 5.01
CA ASP A 4 11.49 1.36 5.05
C ASP A 4 12.32 1.13 6.32
N LEU A 5 11.67 0.65 7.38
CA LEU A 5 12.29 0.40 8.68
C LEU A 5 13.17 -0.85 8.64
N PRO A 6 14.19 -0.98 9.49
CA PRO A 6 14.88 -2.24 9.69
C PRO A 6 13.96 -3.25 10.40
N TYR A 7 13.88 -4.47 9.86
CA TYR A 7 12.96 -5.51 10.36
C TYR A 7 13.58 -6.45 11.41
N GLY A 8 14.92 -6.41 11.59
CA GLY A 8 15.64 -7.33 12.46
C GLY A 8 15.65 -8.79 11.96
N THR A 9 15.51 -8.99 10.64
CA THR A 9 15.38 -10.34 10.05
C THR A 9 16.61 -10.78 9.26
N THR A 10 17.62 -9.92 9.15
CA THR A 10 18.88 -10.23 8.44
C THR A 10 20.08 -10.24 9.38
N ALA A 11 21.19 -10.84 8.94
CA ALA A 11 22.46 -10.83 9.68
C ALA A 11 23.22 -9.50 9.57
N CYS A 12 22.65 -8.49 8.93
CA CYS A 12 23.28 -7.19 8.77
C CYS A 12 23.27 -6.42 10.10
N LYS A 13 24.39 -5.85 10.50
CA LYS A 13 24.51 -5.08 11.77
C LYS A 13 23.56 -3.87 11.85
N TRP A 14 23.19 -3.30 10.73
CA TRP A 14 22.26 -2.16 10.66
C TRP A 14 20.79 -2.57 10.72
N ASP A 15 20.46 -3.87 10.52
CA ASP A 15 19.09 -4.38 10.56
C ASP A 15 18.66 -4.66 12.01
N SER A 16 18.63 -3.61 12.82
CA SER A 16 18.22 -3.64 14.21
C SER A 16 16.90 -2.91 14.37
N VAL A 17 15.89 -3.59 14.93
CA VAL A 17 14.57 -3.00 15.14
C VAL A 17 14.67 -1.74 16.00
N ILE A 18 14.13 -0.65 15.49
CA ILE A 18 14.03 0.61 16.22
C ILE A 18 12.96 0.45 17.31
N PRO A 19 13.23 0.85 18.57
CA PRO A 19 12.24 0.80 19.63
C PRO A 19 10.97 1.57 19.26
N PHE A 20 9.82 0.91 19.34
CA PHE A 20 8.56 1.45 18.82
C PHE A 20 8.08 2.69 19.57
N GLU A 21 8.20 2.72 20.89
CA GLU A 21 7.71 3.85 21.70
C GLU A 21 8.36 5.20 21.29
N PRO A 22 9.70 5.36 21.25
CA PRO A 22 10.31 6.59 20.78
C PRO A 22 10.04 6.86 19.29
N LEU A 23 9.93 5.81 18.44
CA LEU A 23 9.60 5.95 17.02
C LEU A 23 8.24 6.61 16.85
N TRP A 24 7.19 6.05 17.48
CA TRP A 24 5.85 6.60 17.40
C TRP A 24 5.74 7.99 17.97
N LYS A 25 6.41 8.25 19.10
CA LYS A 25 6.46 9.61 19.68
C LYS A 25 6.96 10.66 18.69
N GLN A 26 7.96 10.34 17.86
CA GLN A 26 8.46 11.27 16.85
C GLN A 26 7.55 11.33 15.63
N TYR A 27 7.05 10.21 15.14
CA TYR A 27 6.13 10.20 14.01
C TYR A 27 4.85 10.99 14.33
N GLU A 28 4.24 10.76 15.46
CA GLU A 28 3.04 11.48 15.89
C GLU A 28 3.30 12.97 16.15
N ARG A 29 4.51 13.35 16.55
CA ARG A 29 4.88 14.76 16.74
C ARG A 29 4.94 15.53 15.44
N ILE A 30 5.42 14.92 14.35
CA ILE A 30 5.70 15.61 13.08
C ILE A 30 4.61 15.42 12.03
N ILE A 31 3.78 14.37 12.14
CA ILE A 31 2.74 14.10 11.15
C ILE A 31 1.57 15.07 11.28
N LYS A 32 1.07 15.59 10.16
CA LYS A 32 -0.19 16.34 10.11
C LYS A 32 -1.38 15.45 10.50
N ASP A 33 -2.49 16.04 10.93
CA ASP A 33 -3.67 15.27 11.35
C ASP A 33 -4.25 14.39 10.24
N ASN A 34 -4.22 14.87 8.99
CA ASN A 34 -4.63 14.11 7.79
C ASN A 34 -3.46 13.43 7.07
N GLY A 35 -2.26 13.49 7.62
CA GLY A 35 -1.07 12.88 7.03
C GLY A 35 -1.05 11.36 7.20
N ALA A 36 -0.52 10.66 6.21
CA ALA A 36 -0.30 9.22 6.27
C ALA A 36 1.12 8.89 6.72
N ILE A 37 1.24 7.86 7.56
CA ILE A 37 2.51 7.20 7.88
C ILE A 37 2.46 5.85 7.17
N VAL A 38 3.29 5.67 6.16
CA VAL A 38 3.33 4.50 5.28
C VAL A 38 4.64 3.77 5.52
N LEU A 39 4.56 2.55 6.05
CA LEU A 39 5.71 1.79 6.50
C LEU A 39 5.78 0.44 5.79
N PHE A 40 6.93 0.12 5.21
CA PHE A 40 7.21 -1.22 4.71
C PHE A 40 7.42 -2.17 5.87
N SER A 41 6.99 -3.42 5.69
CA SER A 41 7.15 -4.46 6.69
C SER A 41 7.10 -5.86 6.08
N SER A 42 7.51 -6.83 6.89
CA SER A 42 7.43 -8.25 6.58
C SER A 42 7.28 -9.04 7.88
N GLN A 43 6.55 -10.16 7.85
CA GLN A 43 6.38 -10.99 9.03
C GLN A 43 7.71 -11.54 9.57
N PRO A 44 7.91 -11.63 10.90
CA PRO A 44 6.94 -11.33 11.99
C PRO A 44 6.84 -9.83 12.35
N PHE A 45 7.79 -9.00 11.91
CA PHE A 45 7.84 -7.56 12.20
C PHE A 45 6.54 -6.81 11.88
N THR A 46 5.80 -7.22 10.84
CA THR A 46 4.48 -6.66 10.50
C THR A 46 3.52 -6.72 11.69
N THR A 47 3.43 -7.88 12.35
CA THR A 47 2.54 -8.08 13.50
C THR A 47 2.96 -7.20 14.67
N ASP A 48 4.24 -7.13 14.97
CA ASP A 48 4.78 -6.32 16.06
C ASP A 48 4.53 -4.83 15.83
N LEU A 49 4.74 -4.36 14.59
CA LEU A 49 4.55 -2.97 14.20
C LEU A 49 3.06 -2.57 14.30
N ILE A 50 2.11 -3.41 13.85
CA ILE A 50 0.67 -3.15 14.00
C ILE A 50 0.30 -3.11 15.48
N ASN A 51 0.75 -4.07 16.27
CA ASN A 51 0.43 -4.15 17.69
C ASN A 51 1.00 -2.98 18.49
N SER A 52 2.14 -2.42 18.06
CA SER A 52 2.80 -1.30 18.75
C SER A 52 2.00 0.00 18.70
N ASN A 53 1.13 0.20 17.69
CA ASN A 53 0.24 1.36 17.63
C ASN A 53 -1.05 1.07 16.86
N ARG A 54 -1.83 0.13 17.37
CA ARG A 54 -3.08 -0.33 16.77
C ARG A 54 -4.14 0.78 16.65
N ASN A 55 -4.11 1.78 17.53
CA ASN A 55 -5.10 2.84 17.57
C ASN A 55 -5.13 3.71 16.31
N ILE A 56 -3.98 3.93 15.69
CA ILE A 56 -3.85 4.75 14.48
C ILE A 56 -3.63 3.91 13.22
N PHE A 57 -3.61 2.57 13.33
CA PHE A 57 -3.56 1.67 12.17
C PHE A 57 -4.84 1.79 11.33
N LYS A 58 -4.70 1.86 10.01
CA LYS A 58 -5.81 1.98 9.06
C LYS A 58 -6.04 0.71 8.28
N TYR A 59 -5.07 0.30 7.49
CA TYR A 59 -5.12 -0.90 6.65
C TYR A 59 -3.72 -1.26 6.15
N GLU A 60 -3.62 -2.45 5.54
CA GLU A 60 -2.43 -2.91 4.86
C GLU A 60 -2.63 -2.98 3.34
N ILE A 61 -1.53 -2.87 2.64
CA ILE A 61 -1.40 -3.12 1.21
C ILE A 61 -0.34 -4.21 1.04
N ILE A 62 -0.59 -5.15 0.15
CA ILE A 62 0.35 -6.19 -0.22
C ILE A 62 1.11 -5.75 -1.47
N TRP A 63 2.41 -5.59 -1.35
CA TRP A 63 3.25 -5.41 -2.50
C TRP A 63 3.70 -6.76 -3.03
N ASP A 64 3.12 -7.18 -4.16
CA ASP A 64 3.55 -8.34 -4.92
C ASP A 64 4.75 -7.96 -5.82
N LYS A 65 5.88 -8.60 -5.58
CA LYS A 65 7.14 -8.36 -6.31
C LYS A 65 7.20 -9.03 -7.68
N ILE A 66 6.12 -9.76 -8.06
CA ILE A 66 6.00 -10.56 -9.30
C ILE A 66 6.97 -11.76 -9.33
N GLY A 67 8.08 -11.70 -8.63
CA GLY A 67 9.08 -12.78 -8.51
C GLY A 67 9.25 -13.28 -7.08
N GLY A 68 9.46 -14.58 -6.91
CA GLY A 68 9.78 -15.18 -5.61
C GLY A 68 11.23 -14.88 -5.20
N SER A 69 11.47 -14.89 -3.90
CA SER A 69 12.80 -14.82 -3.28
C SER A 69 12.99 -15.98 -2.30
N ASN A 70 14.18 -16.07 -1.67
CA ASN A 70 14.54 -17.14 -0.72
C ASN A 70 14.58 -18.53 -1.36
N PHE A 71 15.15 -18.64 -2.56
CA PHE A 71 15.27 -19.92 -3.30
C PHE A 71 15.97 -21.02 -2.52
N GLN A 72 16.87 -20.69 -1.58
CA GLN A 72 17.54 -21.68 -0.73
C GLN A 72 16.53 -22.48 0.11
N LEU A 73 15.38 -21.90 0.45
CA LEU A 73 14.34 -22.51 1.26
C LEU A 73 13.21 -23.15 0.44
N ALA A 74 13.31 -23.15 -0.89
CA ALA A 74 12.24 -23.60 -1.80
C ALA A 74 11.76 -25.04 -1.57
N LYS A 75 12.61 -25.90 -0.96
CA LYS A 75 12.28 -27.30 -0.64
C LYS A 75 11.53 -27.46 0.70
N VAL A 76 11.50 -26.44 1.54
CA VAL A 76 10.95 -26.51 2.91
C VAL A 76 9.81 -25.54 3.15
N GLN A 77 9.70 -24.48 2.32
CA GLN A 77 8.62 -23.50 2.41
C GLN A 77 8.38 -22.80 1.07
N PRO A 78 7.19 -22.19 0.85
CA PRO A 78 6.94 -21.40 -0.35
C PRO A 78 7.90 -20.23 -0.50
N LEU A 79 8.21 -19.87 -1.75
CA LEU A 79 9.02 -18.68 -2.05
C LEU A 79 8.32 -17.42 -1.57
N LYS A 80 9.08 -16.54 -0.94
CA LYS A 80 8.57 -15.25 -0.49
C LYS A 80 8.41 -14.30 -1.68
N ARG A 81 7.17 -13.90 -1.98
CA ARG A 81 6.84 -13.09 -3.15
C ARG A 81 6.41 -11.68 -2.80
N HIS A 82 5.99 -11.42 -1.57
CA HIS A 82 5.40 -10.14 -1.19
C HIS A 82 6.06 -9.51 0.03
N GLU A 83 5.82 -8.22 0.19
CA GLU A 83 6.00 -7.45 1.42
C GLU A 83 4.69 -6.75 1.78
N ASN A 84 4.53 -6.41 3.06
CA ASN A 84 3.41 -5.64 3.54
C ASN A 84 3.77 -4.14 3.54
N ILE A 85 2.80 -3.31 3.23
CA ILE A 85 2.88 -1.86 3.36
C ILE A 85 1.75 -1.46 4.30
N LEU A 86 2.10 -0.93 5.46
CA LEU A 86 1.14 -0.58 6.51
C LEU A 86 0.85 0.91 6.48
N VAL A 87 -0.42 1.26 6.54
CA VAL A 87 -0.87 2.64 6.54
C VAL A 87 -1.41 3.00 7.91
N PHE A 88 -0.85 4.05 8.50
CA PHE A 88 -1.26 4.61 9.78
C PHE A 88 -1.62 6.09 9.61
N GLY A 89 -2.39 6.64 10.54
CA GLY A 89 -2.72 8.05 10.57
C GLY A 89 -3.65 8.41 11.72
N LYS A 90 -3.51 9.62 12.26
CA LYS A 90 -4.32 10.08 13.40
C LYS A 90 -5.79 10.16 13.05
N MET A 91 -6.11 10.79 11.93
CA MET A 91 -7.46 10.99 11.43
C MET A 91 -7.65 10.30 10.08
N LYS A 92 -8.60 10.77 9.27
CA LYS A 92 -8.75 10.34 7.87
C LYS A 92 -7.54 10.83 7.08
N VAL A 93 -6.75 9.90 6.57
CA VAL A 93 -5.56 10.23 5.78
C VAL A 93 -5.91 10.75 4.38
N VAL A 94 -5.04 11.57 3.81
CA VAL A 94 -5.10 11.91 2.39
C VAL A 94 -5.02 10.62 1.58
N TYR A 95 -5.94 10.46 0.64
CA TYR A 95 -6.00 9.30 -0.24
C TYR A 95 -6.43 9.73 -1.64
N ASN A 96 -5.50 9.66 -2.57
CA ASN A 96 -5.70 9.96 -3.99
C ASN A 96 -5.63 8.63 -4.75
N PRO A 97 -6.77 7.97 -5.06
CA PRO A 97 -6.77 6.65 -5.69
C PRO A 97 -6.12 6.72 -7.08
N GLN A 98 -5.09 5.91 -7.30
CA GLN A 98 -4.45 5.76 -8.59
C GLN A 98 -5.29 4.79 -9.43
N MET A 99 -6.22 5.34 -10.22
CA MET A 99 -7.20 4.57 -10.99
C MET A 99 -6.49 3.68 -12.02
N LYS A 100 -7.01 2.45 -12.19
CA LYS A 100 -6.49 1.49 -13.17
C LYS A 100 -7.48 1.33 -14.32
N LEU A 101 -6.98 1.29 -15.56
CA LEU A 101 -7.83 0.95 -16.71
C LEU A 101 -8.32 -0.50 -16.58
N ARG A 102 -9.58 -0.72 -16.95
CA ARG A 102 -10.16 -2.06 -17.05
C ARG A 102 -9.79 -2.67 -18.38
N GLU A 103 -9.49 -3.95 -18.41
CA GLU A 103 -9.33 -4.71 -19.66
C GLU A 103 -10.60 -4.68 -20.51
N LYS A 104 -11.77 -4.71 -19.84
CA LYS A 104 -13.08 -4.58 -20.50
C LYS A 104 -13.91 -3.54 -19.74
N PRO A 105 -14.53 -2.59 -20.45
CA PRO A 105 -15.48 -1.68 -19.82
C PRO A 105 -16.58 -2.45 -19.11
N LYS A 106 -16.99 -2.01 -17.93
CA LYS A 106 -18.07 -2.63 -17.15
C LYS A 106 -19.31 -1.74 -17.20
N ASP A 107 -20.40 -2.30 -17.70
CA ASP A 107 -21.72 -1.68 -17.67
C ASP A 107 -22.40 -2.03 -16.34
N TYR A 108 -22.79 -1.02 -15.59
CA TYR A 108 -23.50 -1.14 -14.32
C TYR A 108 -25.02 -0.85 -14.45
N SER A 109 -25.52 -0.65 -15.67
CA SER A 109 -26.93 -0.31 -15.91
C SER A 109 -27.90 -1.35 -15.32
N ASN A 110 -27.53 -2.63 -15.30
CA ASN A 110 -28.38 -3.71 -14.79
C ASN A 110 -28.29 -3.90 -13.27
N SER A 111 -27.17 -3.52 -12.62
CA SER A 111 -26.99 -3.73 -11.17
C SER A 111 -27.87 -2.81 -10.33
N SER A 112 -28.21 -1.63 -10.84
CA SER A 112 -29.10 -0.67 -10.16
C SER A 112 -30.56 -1.15 -10.20
N TYR A 113 -30.96 -1.81 -11.29
CA TYR A 113 -32.31 -2.36 -11.44
C TYR A 113 -32.57 -3.53 -10.48
N ASP A 114 -31.58 -4.40 -10.27
CA ASP A 114 -31.68 -5.51 -9.34
C ASP A 114 -31.64 -5.04 -7.87
N ALA A 115 -30.88 -3.99 -7.57
CA ALA A 115 -30.86 -3.36 -6.26
C ALA A 115 -32.19 -2.70 -5.89
N LEU A 116 -32.86 -2.07 -6.87
CA LEU A 116 -34.21 -1.51 -6.69
C LEU A 116 -35.25 -2.59 -6.42
N LYS A 117 -35.18 -3.74 -7.10
CA LYS A 117 -36.06 -4.89 -6.85
C LYS A 117 -35.90 -5.44 -5.43
N ASN A 118 -34.72 -5.28 -4.83
CA ASN A 118 -34.40 -5.74 -3.48
C ASN A 118 -34.68 -4.69 -2.39
N GLY A 119 -35.42 -3.61 -2.69
CA GLY A 119 -35.90 -2.63 -1.70
C GLY A 119 -34.86 -1.62 -1.22
N MET A 120 -33.74 -1.47 -1.91
CA MET A 120 -32.80 -0.38 -1.60
C MET A 120 -33.28 0.94 -2.22
N HIS A 121 -33.46 1.96 -1.38
CA HIS A 121 -33.81 3.31 -1.81
C HIS A 121 -32.58 4.04 -2.34
N PHE A 122 -32.61 4.42 -3.62
CA PHE A 122 -31.62 5.31 -4.23
C PHE A 122 -32.28 6.65 -4.59
N ASN A 123 -31.54 7.74 -4.50
CA ASN A 123 -31.97 9.03 -4.98
C ASN A 123 -31.96 9.07 -6.52
N SER A 124 -32.81 9.92 -7.12
CA SER A 124 -32.90 10.06 -8.59
C SER A 124 -31.55 10.39 -9.28
N ASN A 125 -30.66 11.06 -8.59
CA ASN A 125 -29.29 11.38 -9.06
C ASN A 125 -28.39 10.14 -9.14
N ASP A 126 -28.66 9.10 -8.35
CA ASP A 126 -27.89 7.84 -8.37
C ASP A 126 -28.23 7.03 -9.63
N PHE A 127 -29.38 7.25 -10.23
CA PHE A 127 -29.85 6.57 -11.45
C PHE A 127 -29.10 7.01 -12.71
N GLU A 128 -28.76 8.31 -12.84
CA GLU A 128 -27.95 8.80 -13.96
C GLU A 128 -26.48 8.35 -13.87
N SER A 129 -25.96 8.25 -12.65
CA SER A 129 -24.60 7.76 -12.42
C SER A 129 -24.44 6.26 -12.71
N ALA A 130 -25.52 5.48 -12.56
CA ALA A 130 -25.54 4.04 -12.79
C ALA A 130 -25.50 3.64 -14.28
N LYS A 131 -25.88 4.54 -15.18
CA LYS A 131 -25.83 4.32 -16.64
C LYS A 131 -24.44 4.50 -17.25
N LYS A 132 -23.42 4.87 -16.48
CA LYS A 132 -22.06 5.10 -16.98
C LYS A 132 -21.29 3.80 -17.14
N ILE A 133 -20.89 3.52 -18.39
CA ILE A 133 -19.86 2.54 -18.69
C ILE A 133 -18.57 3.00 -18.00
N ARG A 134 -18.08 2.21 -17.07
CA ARG A 134 -16.83 2.52 -16.35
C ARG A 134 -15.67 1.82 -17.03
N THR A 135 -14.76 2.61 -17.55
CA THR A 135 -13.49 2.17 -18.18
C THR A 135 -12.36 2.03 -17.17
N GLU A 136 -12.53 2.61 -15.98
CA GLU A 136 -11.55 2.60 -14.90
C GLU A 136 -12.08 1.85 -13.68
N LYS A 137 -11.18 1.34 -12.86
CA LYS A 137 -11.47 0.74 -11.55
C LYS A 137 -10.58 1.35 -10.47
N TYR A 138 -11.10 1.40 -9.26
CA TYR A 138 -10.31 1.72 -8.08
C TYR A 138 -9.18 0.70 -7.89
N PRO A 139 -8.05 1.11 -7.31
CA PRO A 139 -6.96 0.20 -6.97
C PRO A 139 -7.42 -0.82 -5.91
N ASP A 140 -6.84 -1.99 -6.00
CA ASP A 140 -7.00 -3.06 -5.02
C ASP A 140 -5.94 -2.93 -3.91
N THR A 141 -6.07 -3.70 -2.83
CA THR A 141 -5.06 -3.79 -1.77
C THR A 141 -3.81 -4.57 -2.18
N ILE A 142 -3.74 -5.07 -3.41
CA ILE A 142 -2.58 -5.75 -3.96
C ILE A 142 -1.98 -4.87 -5.07
N ILE A 143 -0.69 -4.53 -4.90
CA ILE A 143 0.08 -3.77 -5.87
C ILE A 143 1.10 -4.72 -6.50
N GLU A 144 1.01 -4.90 -7.80
CA GLU A 144 1.95 -5.71 -8.58
C GLU A 144 2.99 -4.78 -9.24
N ILE A 145 4.16 -4.69 -8.64
CA ILE A 145 5.31 -3.94 -9.16
C ILE A 145 6.55 -4.81 -8.99
N SER A 146 7.30 -5.01 -10.07
CA SER A 146 8.52 -5.81 -10.02
C SER A 146 9.49 -5.30 -8.95
N GLY A 147 10.01 -6.22 -8.13
CA GLY A 147 11.08 -5.91 -7.18
C GLY A 147 12.41 -5.55 -7.88
N GLN A 148 12.53 -5.89 -9.16
CA GLN A 148 13.63 -5.52 -10.05
C GLN A 148 13.08 -4.50 -11.06
N SER A 149 13.07 -3.22 -10.71
CA SER A 149 12.68 -2.20 -11.69
C SER A 149 13.69 -2.17 -12.84
N LYS A 150 13.20 -1.89 -14.07
CA LYS A 150 14.06 -1.73 -15.26
C LYS A 150 15.11 -0.64 -15.06
N GLU A 151 14.85 0.33 -14.17
CA GLU A 151 15.71 1.44 -13.82
C GLU A 151 16.76 1.08 -12.75
N CYS A 152 16.50 0.03 -11.95
CA CYS A 152 17.43 -0.54 -10.99
C CYS A 152 18.21 -1.72 -11.59
N ASN A 153 18.66 -1.62 -12.84
CA ASN A 153 19.71 -2.52 -13.34
C ASN A 153 20.91 -2.43 -12.38
N ASN A 154 21.59 -3.55 -12.16
CA ASN A 154 22.69 -3.69 -11.19
C ASN A 154 23.76 -2.56 -11.24
N VAL A 155 23.78 -1.75 -12.29
CA VAL A 155 24.69 -0.63 -12.52
C VAL A 155 24.25 0.66 -11.78
N ASN A 156 22.93 0.87 -11.55
CA ASN A 156 22.39 2.10 -10.97
C ASN A 156 21.80 1.90 -9.56
N ARG A 157 21.98 0.72 -8.97
CA ARG A 157 21.48 0.44 -7.64
C ARG A 157 22.38 1.05 -6.57
N VAL A 158 21.87 2.05 -5.87
CA VAL A 158 22.63 2.77 -4.83
C VAL A 158 22.71 1.97 -3.52
N HIS A 159 21.68 1.15 -3.23
CA HIS A 159 21.62 0.33 -2.02
C HIS A 159 21.02 -1.06 -2.31
N SER A 160 21.51 -2.09 -1.61
CA SER A 160 21.08 -3.49 -1.81
C SER A 160 19.59 -3.74 -1.56
N THR A 161 18.98 -2.96 -0.67
CA THR A 161 17.54 -3.04 -0.30
C THR A 161 16.69 -1.91 -0.86
N GLN A 162 17.22 -1.15 -1.84
CA GLN A 162 16.49 -0.06 -2.47
C GLN A 162 15.13 -0.52 -3.00
N LYS A 163 14.07 0.21 -2.63
CA LYS A 163 12.73 -0.02 -3.15
C LYS A 163 12.59 0.48 -4.58
N PRO A 164 11.74 -0.13 -5.43
CA PRO A 164 11.49 0.35 -6.79
C PRO A 164 10.96 1.78 -6.80
N ILE A 165 11.48 2.62 -7.70
CA ILE A 165 11.06 4.02 -7.83
C ILE A 165 9.57 4.11 -8.15
N GLU A 166 9.08 3.26 -9.06
CA GLU A 166 7.66 3.17 -9.42
C GLU A 166 6.75 2.94 -8.20
N LEU A 167 7.18 2.07 -7.27
CA LEU A 167 6.42 1.83 -6.03
C LEU A 167 6.42 3.05 -5.11
N MET A 168 7.57 3.70 -4.96
CA MET A 168 7.69 4.92 -4.14
C MET A 168 6.83 6.04 -4.72
N GLU A 169 6.89 6.25 -6.03
CA GLU A 169 6.07 7.23 -6.74
C GLU A 169 4.57 6.97 -6.58
N TYR A 170 4.14 5.70 -6.73
CA TYR A 170 2.75 5.29 -6.51
C TYR A 170 2.27 5.64 -5.09
N LEU A 171 3.06 5.32 -4.07
CA LEU A 171 2.71 5.58 -2.67
C LEU A 171 2.68 7.08 -2.37
N ILE A 172 3.64 7.86 -2.89
CA ILE A 172 3.68 9.31 -2.73
C ILE A 172 2.43 9.94 -3.36
N LYS A 173 2.13 9.63 -4.62
CA LYS A 173 0.92 10.14 -5.32
C LYS A 173 -0.38 9.76 -4.59
N THR A 174 -0.41 8.58 -3.98
CA THR A 174 -1.60 8.10 -3.27
C THR A 174 -1.83 8.83 -1.95
N TYR A 175 -0.77 9.14 -1.19
CA TYR A 175 -0.91 9.62 0.20
C TYR A 175 -0.47 11.07 0.41
N THR A 176 -0.14 11.80 -0.64
CA THR A 176 0.20 13.23 -0.56
C THR A 176 -0.44 14.01 -1.70
N ASN A 177 -0.59 15.31 -1.50
CA ASN A 177 -0.96 16.23 -2.57
C ASN A 177 0.31 16.88 -3.15
N GLU A 178 0.20 17.45 -4.35
CA GLU A 178 1.28 18.17 -4.99
C GLU A 178 1.77 19.33 -4.10
N GLY A 179 3.10 19.47 -3.97
CA GLY A 179 3.72 20.49 -3.12
C GLY A 179 3.81 20.15 -1.63
N GLU A 180 3.29 19.01 -1.18
CA GLU A 180 3.43 18.56 0.21
C GLU A 180 4.78 17.88 0.45
N THR A 181 5.27 17.99 1.69
CA THR A 181 6.50 17.31 2.15
C THR A 181 6.21 15.83 2.45
N VAL A 182 7.12 14.96 2.02
CA VAL A 182 7.10 13.51 2.29
C VAL A 182 8.15 13.16 3.34
#